data_709cac3d369cde0941f461a704f82259
#
_entry.id   709cac3d369cde0941f461a704f82259
#
_cell.length_a   1.000
_cell.length_b   1.000
_cell.length_c   1.000
_cell.angle_alpha   90.00
_cell.angle_beta   90.00
_cell.angle_gamma   90.00
#
_symmetry.space_group_name_H-M   'P 1'
#
loop_
_entity.id
_entity.type
_entity.pdbx_description
1 polymer ?
#
loop_
_entity_poly.entity_id
_entity_poly.type
_entity_poly.pdbx_seq_one_letter_code
_entity_poly.pdbx_strand_id
1 'polypeptide(L)'
;MPVILRLQALVWMVLAVIVFAAPASAACTVGSGAATFEPGSSYAVRGGTVPAVSASAGLVCNGPIISLVSTNRARARVTSANGFRLLRNEDSIAYSASADPNGTLVFSQGGTIDYFDPSVLSVLGIMNGEDFRPQIYARIVGGANVAAGTYTDTLTVQWDWNVCRGVGLGGACILSDSGNGVAVITVTIEVSRNCRIDAPPLSFGAASLASQFAEVTQTILADCTKGTSFAVSLTSGSNNSARPWRAMKNAQGQILRYNLYRSDGSTIWDETNPLAAAIPGSGSLSPALPFVYRARIDPDQPTPPAGSYSDIVSVLINF
;
A
#
# COMPACT_ATOMS: atom_id res chain seq x y z
N MET A 1 71.88 -23.12 -31.76
CA MET A 1 71.11 -23.82 -30.70
C MET A 1 70.32 -22.88 -29.73
N PRO A 2 70.53 -21.55 -29.56
CA PRO A 2 69.75 -20.79 -28.59
C PRO A 2 68.35 -20.31 -29.07
N VAL A 3 68.11 -20.28 -30.38
CA VAL A 3 66.83 -19.73 -30.92
C VAL A 3 65.66 -20.71 -30.80
N ILE A 4 65.92 -21.99 -30.94
CA ILE A 4 64.84 -23.04 -30.84
C ILE A 4 64.36 -23.18 -29.41
N LEU A 5 65.20 -23.04 -28.41
CA LEU A 5 64.81 -23.10 -26.99
C LEU A 5 63.93 -21.91 -26.57
N ARG A 6 64.16 -20.73 -27.17
CA ARG A 6 63.33 -19.54 -26.89
C ARG A 6 61.95 -19.63 -27.56
N LEU A 7 61.85 -20.23 -28.72
CA LEU A 7 60.57 -20.46 -29.40
C LEU A 7 59.68 -21.46 -28.67
N GLN A 8 60.28 -22.58 -28.16
CA GLN A 8 59.58 -23.57 -27.37
C GLN A 8 59.07 -22.98 -26.02
N ALA A 9 59.89 -22.15 -25.33
CA ALA A 9 59.43 -21.48 -24.11
C ALA A 9 58.28 -20.53 -24.33
N LEU A 10 58.26 -19.81 -25.47
CA LEU A 10 57.15 -18.91 -25.83
C LEU A 10 55.86 -19.64 -26.17
N VAL A 11 55.93 -20.80 -26.87
CA VAL A 11 54.80 -21.67 -27.16
C VAL A 11 54.19 -22.27 -25.89
N TRP A 12 54.99 -22.70 -24.95
CA TRP A 12 54.54 -23.23 -23.67
C TRP A 12 53.94 -22.10 -22.79
N MET A 13 54.44 -20.87 -22.84
CA MET A 13 53.86 -19.77 -22.10
C MET A 13 52.54 -19.29 -22.65
N VAL A 14 52.34 -19.31 -23.98
CA VAL A 14 51.07 -19.03 -24.65
C VAL A 14 50.04 -20.15 -24.39
N LEU A 15 50.46 -21.41 -24.44
CA LEU A 15 49.56 -22.54 -24.07
C LEU A 15 49.13 -22.49 -22.59
N ALA A 16 50.03 -22.13 -21.67
CA ALA A 16 49.71 -21.99 -20.26
C ALA A 16 48.70 -20.87 -19.96
N VAL A 17 48.72 -19.77 -20.72
CA VAL A 17 47.74 -18.66 -20.56
C VAL A 17 46.35 -19.06 -21.08
N ILE A 18 46.24 -19.93 -22.07
CA ILE A 18 44.95 -20.39 -22.60
C ILE A 18 44.23 -21.36 -21.64
N VAL A 19 44.97 -22.08 -20.80
CA VAL A 19 44.38 -23.07 -19.86
C VAL A 19 43.79 -22.43 -18.59
N PHE A 20 44.08 -21.16 -18.26
CA PHE A 20 43.58 -20.48 -17.09
C PHE A 20 42.45 -19.45 -17.36
N ALA A 21 41.98 -19.32 -18.58
CA ALA A 21 40.72 -18.65 -18.84
C ALA A 21 39.57 -19.60 -18.50
N ALA A 22 39.29 -19.80 -17.19
CA ALA A 22 38.04 -20.36 -16.75
C ALA A 22 36.92 -19.49 -17.36
N PRO A 23 36.02 -20.06 -18.18
CA PRO A 23 34.87 -19.29 -18.64
C PRO A 23 34.15 -18.81 -17.38
N ALA A 24 33.97 -17.50 -17.23
CA ALA A 24 33.04 -16.96 -16.27
C ALA A 24 31.64 -17.48 -16.67
N SER A 25 31.30 -18.67 -16.19
CA SER A 25 29.97 -19.22 -16.36
C SER A 25 29.04 -18.39 -15.48
N ALA A 26 28.32 -17.48 -16.09
CA ALA A 26 27.23 -16.84 -15.44
C ALA A 26 26.20 -17.92 -15.12
N ALA A 27 26.15 -18.36 -13.89
CA ALA A 27 25.23 -19.38 -13.42
C ALA A 27 23.89 -18.72 -13.07
N CYS A 28 22.79 -19.41 -13.37
CA CYS A 28 21.51 -19.06 -12.77
C CYS A 28 21.56 -19.39 -11.27
N THR A 29 21.07 -18.50 -10.46
CA THR A 29 21.01 -18.66 -9.00
C THR A 29 19.61 -18.39 -8.50
N VAL A 30 19.24 -19.03 -7.40
CA VAL A 30 17.95 -18.83 -6.75
C VAL A 30 18.16 -18.22 -5.37
N GLY A 31 17.45 -17.13 -5.08
CA GLY A 31 17.50 -16.41 -3.82
C GLY A 31 16.12 -16.06 -3.30
N SER A 32 16.01 -15.79 -2.02
CA SER A 32 14.77 -15.31 -1.38
C SER A 32 14.61 -13.79 -1.53
N GLY A 33 13.37 -13.31 -1.35
CA GLY A 33 13.05 -11.89 -1.51
C GLY A 33 11.86 -11.45 -0.66
N ALA A 34 11.46 -10.20 -0.83
CA ALA A 34 10.30 -9.62 -0.19
C ALA A 34 9.51 -8.74 -1.16
N ALA A 35 8.19 -8.82 -1.08
CA ALA A 35 7.22 -7.97 -1.76
C ALA A 35 6.47 -7.16 -0.71
N THR A 36 6.87 -5.91 -0.49
CA THR A 36 6.28 -5.06 0.53
C THR A 36 5.43 -3.98 -0.14
N PHE A 37 4.13 -4.03 0.13
CA PHE A 37 3.21 -2.97 -0.30
C PHE A 37 3.51 -1.67 0.44
N GLU A 38 3.28 -0.55 -0.22
CA GLU A 38 3.22 0.74 0.47
C GLU A 38 2.17 0.68 1.59
N PRO A 39 2.43 1.34 2.75
CA PRO A 39 1.45 1.42 3.82
C PRO A 39 0.12 1.99 3.31
N GLY A 40 -0.96 1.30 3.59
CA GLY A 40 -2.30 1.67 3.14
C GLY A 40 -3.27 1.84 4.29
N SER A 41 -4.25 2.76 4.17
CA SER A 41 -5.33 2.81 5.15
C SER A 41 -6.24 1.58 5.02
N SER A 42 -6.93 1.20 6.09
CA SER A 42 -7.93 0.12 6.05
C SER A 42 -8.99 0.33 4.96
N TYR A 43 -9.34 1.58 4.67
CA TYR A 43 -10.29 1.93 3.61
C TYR A 43 -9.69 1.77 2.21
N ALA A 44 -8.40 2.05 2.03
CA ALA A 44 -7.69 1.80 0.76
C ALA A 44 -7.61 0.28 0.47
N VAL A 45 -7.30 -0.52 1.50
CA VAL A 45 -7.32 -1.99 1.41
C VAL A 45 -8.72 -2.49 1.05
N ARG A 46 -9.74 -2.00 1.73
CA ARG A 46 -11.14 -2.36 1.43
C ARG A 46 -11.56 -1.94 0.02
N GLY A 47 -11.11 -0.81 -0.46
CA GLY A 47 -11.38 -0.31 -1.82
C GLY A 47 -10.55 -0.99 -2.91
N GLY A 48 -9.51 -1.76 -2.57
CA GLY A 48 -8.58 -2.32 -3.54
C GLY A 48 -7.74 -1.26 -4.25
N THR A 49 -7.54 -0.10 -3.63
CA THR A 49 -6.81 1.05 -4.21
C THR A 49 -5.35 1.13 -3.79
N VAL A 50 -4.86 0.15 -3.03
CA VAL A 50 -3.43 0.04 -2.70
C VAL A 50 -2.66 -0.27 -3.98
N PRO A 51 -1.59 0.47 -4.31
CA PRO A 51 -0.77 0.21 -5.48
C PRO A 51 -0.21 -1.22 -5.49
N ALA A 52 -0.09 -1.81 -6.68
CA ALA A 52 0.56 -3.10 -6.82
C ALA A 52 2.05 -2.99 -6.50
N VAL A 53 2.64 -4.07 -5.98
CA VAL A 53 4.06 -4.18 -5.70
C VAL A 53 4.70 -5.25 -6.59
N SER A 54 5.96 -5.05 -6.95
CA SER A 54 6.78 -6.07 -7.62
C SER A 54 7.96 -6.48 -6.74
N ALA A 55 8.34 -7.74 -6.87
CA ALA A 55 9.54 -8.28 -6.26
C ALA A 55 10.21 -9.29 -7.20
N SER A 56 11.51 -9.53 -6.99
CA SER A 56 12.19 -10.62 -7.70
C SER A 56 11.48 -11.95 -7.42
N ALA A 57 11.20 -12.72 -8.47
CA ALA A 57 10.68 -14.08 -8.34
C ALA A 57 11.73 -15.09 -7.83
N GLY A 58 12.93 -14.60 -7.52
CA GLY A 58 14.00 -15.35 -6.90
C GLY A 58 14.99 -16.00 -7.87
N LEU A 59 14.68 -16.20 -9.14
CA LEU A 59 15.63 -16.69 -10.13
C LEU A 59 16.38 -15.51 -10.76
N VAL A 60 17.70 -15.62 -10.82
CA VAL A 60 18.58 -14.65 -11.49
C VAL A 60 19.55 -15.40 -12.38
N CYS A 61 19.48 -15.19 -13.69
CA CYS A 61 20.44 -15.69 -14.65
C CYS A 61 21.19 -14.52 -15.24
N ASN A 62 22.48 -14.40 -14.93
CA ASN A 62 23.32 -13.34 -15.45
C ASN A 62 23.89 -13.67 -16.82
N GLY A 63 23.98 -12.67 -17.70
CA GLY A 63 24.50 -12.76 -19.05
C GLY A 63 23.44 -13.07 -20.10
N PRO A 64 23.80 -12.99 -21.39
CA PRO A 64 22.85 -13.06 -22.48
C PRO A 64 22.17 -14.42 -22.56
N ILE A 65 20.83 -14.41 -22.56
CA ILE A 65 20.02 -15.59 -22.86
C ILE A 65 19.43 -15.44 -24.25
N ILE A 66 19.44 -16.53 -25.00
CA ILE A 66 18.88 -16.59 -26.34
C ILE A 66 17.47 -17.15 -26.24
N SER A 67 16.48 -16.28 -26.12
CA SER A 67 15.08 -16.64 -25.79
C SER A 67 14.38 -17.48 -26.87
N LEU A 68 14.83 -17.42 -28.12
CA LEU A 68 14.19 -18.09 -29.25
C LEU A 68 14.62 -19.56 -29.45
N VAL A 69 15.41 -20.14 -28.55
CA VAL A 69 15.78 -21.53 -28.63
C VAL A 69 14.67 -22.41 -28.05
N SER A 70 14.14 -23.34 -28.82
CA SER A 70 12.99 -24.18 -28.48
C SER A 70 13.17 -25.09 -27.25
N THR A 71 14.40 -25.26 -26.80
CA THR A 71 14.73 -26.08 -25.61
C THR A 71 14.73 -25.27 -24.31
N ASN A 72 14.59 -23.94 -24.39
CA ASN A 72 14.55 -23.08 -23.21
C ASN A 72 13.29 -23.32 -22.41
N ARG A 73 13.45 -23.35 -21.10
CA ARG A 73 12.37 -23.30 -20.13
C ARG A 73 12.84 -22.60 -18.86
N ALA A 74 11.95 -21.89 -18.21
CA ALA A 74 12.13 -21.40 -16.85
C ALA A 74 10.76 -21.44 -16.17
N ARG A 75 10.51 -22.50 -15.47
CA ARG A 75 9.22 -22.81 -14.86
C ARG A 75 9.21 -22.39 -13.41
N ALA A 76 8.29 -21.51 -13.07
CA ALA A 76 7.99 -21.10 -11.71
C ALA A 76 6.69 -21.76 -11.24
N ARG A 77 6.78 -22.64 -10.26
CA ARG A 77 5.62 -23.15 -9.54
C ARG A 77 5.46 -22.41 -8.24
N VAL A 78 4.35 -21.64 -8.12
CA VAL A 78 4.12 -20.78 -6.96
C VAL A 78 3.10 -21.39 -6.01
N THR A 79 3.45 -21.42 -4.73
CA THR A 79 2.57 -21.86 -3.64
C THR A 79 2.56 -20.81 -2.55
N SER A 80 1.38 -20.32 -2.18
CA SER A 80 1.19 -19.45 -1.02
C SER A 80 0.94 -20.27 0.23
N ALA A 81 1.56 -19.91 1.34
CA ALA A 81 1.32 -20.55 2.63
C ALA A 81 -0.14 -20.37 3.10
N ASN A 82 -0.76 -19.23 2.75
CA ASN A 82 -2.10 -18.85 3.21
C ASN A 82 -3.11 -18.77 2.05
N GLY A 83 -2.85 -19.39 0.88
CA GLY A 83 -3.75 -19.38 -0.27
C GLY A 83 -3.96 -17.97 -0.85
N PHE A 84 -2.89 -17.21 -1.01
CA PHE A 84 -2.89 -15.81 -1.48
C PHE A 84 -3.70 -14.87 -0.57
N ARG A 85 -3.50 -15.03 0.74
CA ARG A 85 -4.06 -14.18 1.78
C ARG A 85 -2.96 -13.71 2.72
N LEU A 86 -2.87 -12.41 2.91
CA LEU A 86 -2.08 -11.80 3.95
C LEU A 86 -2.85 -11.91 5.26
N LEU A 87 -2.28 -12.51 6.28
CA LEU A 87 -2.95 -12.79 7.55
C LEU A 87 -2.39 -11.96 8.69
N ARG A 88 -3.29 -11.58 9.61
CA ARG A 88 -2.98 -11.05 10.93
C ARG A 88 -4.10 -11.43 11.89
N ASN A 89 -3.79 -12.24 12.89
CA ASN A 89 -4.79 -12.81 13.80
C ASN A 89 -5.94 -13.48 13.00
N GLU A 90 -7.19 -13.02 13.21
CA GLU A 90 -8.38 -13.50 12.51
C GLU A 90 -8.68 -12.74 11.20
N ASP A 91 -7.99 -11.63 10.96
CA ASP A 91 -8.20 -10.82 9.78
C ASP A 91 -7.34 -11.31 8.61
N SER A 92 -7.91 -11.23 7.41
CA SER A 92 -7.23 -11.61 6.18
C SER A 92 -7.48 -10.63 5.04
N ILE A 93 -6.46 -10.41 4.22
CA ILE A 93 -6.52 -9.56 3.02
C ILE A 93 -6.16 -10.45 1.83
N ALA A 94 -7.11 -10.65 0.91
CA ALA A 94 -6.84 -11.40 -0.30
C ALA A 94 -5.97 -10.56 -1.25
N TYR A 95 -5.06 -11.23 -1.96
CA TYR A 95 -4.28 -10.62 -3.02
C TYR A 95 -4.11 -11.59 -4.19
N SER A 96 -3.82 -11.07 -5.39
CA SER A 96 -3.40 -11.86 -6.54
C SER A 96 -1.89 -11.72 -6.75
N ALA A 97 -1.26 -12.79 -7.22
CA ALA A 97 0.13 -12.78 -7.66
C ALA A 97 0.18 -13.09 -9.17
N SER A 98 0.98 -12.35 -9.93
CA SER A 98 1.10 -12.52 -11.38
C SER A 98 2.55 -12.41 -11.83
N ALA A 99 2.85 -12.96 -13.02
CA ALA A 99 4.16 -12.85 -13.64
C ALA A 99 4.32 -11.54 -14.43
N ASP A 100 3.23 -10.81 -14.68
CA ASP A 100 3.20 -9.57 -15.43
C ASP A 100 2.58 -8.41 -14.64
N PRO A 101 2.95 -7.14 -14.93
CA PRO A 101 2.45 -5.98 -14.22
C PRO A 101 0.95 -5.72 -14.42
N ASN A 102 0.35 -6.23 -15.48
CA ASN A 102 -1.07 -6.05 -15.78
C ASN A 102 -1.96 -7.07 -15.08
N GLY A 103 -1.38 -8.15 -14.52
CA GLY A 103 -2.11 -9.21 -13.83
C GLY A 103 -2.83 -10.16 -14.79
N THR A 104 -2.31 -10.36 -16.01
CA THR A 104 -2.87 -11.29 -17.01
C THR A 104 -2.37 -12.72 -16.81
N LEU A 105 -1.13 -12.87 -16.36
CA LEU A 105 -0.47 -14.14 -16.09
C LEU A 105 -0.54 -14.45 -14.58
N VAL A 106 -1.73 -14.77 -14.09
CA VAL A 106 -1.98 -14.98 -12.65
C VAL A 106 -1.50 -16.36 -12.20
N PHE A 107 -0.78 -16.43 -11.09
CA PHE A 107 -0.45 -17.67 -10.42
C PHE A 107 -1.66 -18.21 -9.65
N SER A 108 -2.02 -19.46 -9.91
CA SER A 108 -2.91 -20.24 -9.06
C SER A 108 -2.10 -21.01 -8.00
N GLN A 109 -2.76 -21.47 -6.95
CA GLN A 109 -2.12 -22.24 -5.88
C GLN A 109 -1.49 -23.54 -6.45
N GLY A 110 -0.16 -23.62 -6.36
CA GLY A 110 0.62 -24.73 -6.93
C GLY A 110 0.67 -24.72 -8.46
N GLY A 111 0.15 -23.68 -9.12
CA GLY A 111 0.21 -23.52 -10.57
C GLY A 111 1.60 -23.20 -11.06
N THR A 112 1.88 -23.51 -12.33
CA THR A 112 3.18 -23.32 -12.95
C THR A 112 3.07 -22.41 -14.15
N ILE A 113 3.96 -21.42 -14.25
CA ILE A 113 4.14 -20.58 -15.45
C ILE A 113 5.53 -20.87 -16.00
N ASP A 114 5.63 -21.14 -17.31
CA ASP A 114 6.91 -21.23 -18.04
C ASP A 114 7.18 -19.89 -18.72
N TYR A 115 8.19 -19.18 -18.27
CA TYR A 115 8.53 -17.84 -18.76
C TYR A 115 9.07 -17.85 -20.20
N PHE A 116 9.45 -19.02 -20.74
CA PHE A 116 9.87 -19.18 -22.14
C PHE A 116 8.77 -19.76 -23.04
N ASP A 117 7.56 -19.96 -22.52
CA ASP A 117 6.41 -20.24 -23.39
C ASP A 117 6.17 -19.04 -24.33
N PRO A 118 5.98 -19.24 -25.64
CA PRO A 118 5.80 -18.14 -26.60
C PRO A 118 4.66 -17.19 -26.25
N SER A 119 3.57 -17.70 -25.66
CA SER A 119 2.45 -16.88 -25.22
C SER A 119 2.83 -15.98 -24.03
N VAL A 120 3.63 -16.48 -23.11
CA VAL A 120 4.14 -15.75 -21.95
C VAL A 120 5.19 -14.73 -22.37
N LEU A 121 6.13 -15.11 -23.25
CA LEU A 121 7.14 -14.21 -23.79
C LEU A 121 6.52 -13.00 -24.49
N SER A 122 5.42 -13.19 -25.23
CA SER A 122 4.74 -12.10 -25.92
C SER A 122 4.13 -11.07 -24.95
N VAL A 123 3.70 -11.50 -23.76
CA VAL A 123 3.15 -10.62 -22.72
C VAL A 123 4.27 -9.92 -21.94
N LEU A 124 5.35 -10.63 -21.63
CA LEU A 124 6.44 -10.14 -20.81
C LEU A 124 7.44 -9.27 -21.56
N GLY A 125 7.49 -9.36 -22.91
CA GLY A 125 8.43 -8.62 -23.73
C GLY A 125 9.90 -8.97 -23.48
N ILE A 126 10.18 -10.20 -23.02
CA ILE A 126 11.55 -10.68 -22.73
C ILE A 126 12.31 -10.75 -24.05
N MET A 127 13.37 -9.96 -24.15
CA MET A 127 14.23 -9.84 -25.33
C MET A 127 15.49 -10.68 -25.19
N ASN A 128 16.08 -11.07 -26.33
CA ASN A 128 17.39 -11.71 -26.34
C ASN A 128 18.50 -10.77 -25.86
N GLY A 129 19.46 -11.31 -25.14
CA GLY A 129 20.72 -10.63 -24.82
C GLY A 129 20.79 -9.92 -23.49
N GLU A 130 19.76 -10.01 -22.65
CA GLU A 130 19.74 -9.44 -21.32
C GLU A 130 19.79 -10.50 -20.20
N ASP A 131 20.06 -10.04 -18.97
CA ASP A 131 19.93 -10.85 -17.77
C ASP A 131 18.46 -11.29 -17.62
N PHE A 132 18.24 -12.53 -17.27
CA PHE A 132 16.89 -13.02 -16.97
C PHE A 132 16.60 -12.90 -15.48
N ARG A 133 15.73 -11.98 -15.12
CA ARG A 133 15.33 -11.66 -13.74
C ARG A 133 13.80 -11.54 -13.63
N PRO A 134 13.10 -12.67 -13.62
CA PRO A 134 11.64 -12.66 -13.54
C PRO A 134 11.14 -11.97 -12.27
N GLN A 135 10.04 -11.24 -12.41
CA GLN A 135 9.37 -10.55 -11.31
C GLN A 135 8.07 -11.27 -10.95
N ILE A 136 7.66 -11.12 -9.70
CA ILE A 136 6.30 -11.38 -9.25
C ILE A 136 5.66 -10.05 -8.89
N TYR A 137 4.45 -9.84 -9.38
CA TYR A 137 3.62 -8.68 -9.07
C TYR A 137 2.50 -9.11 -8.14
N ALA A 138 2.35 -8.43 -7.00
CA ALA A 138 1.26 -8.67 -6.08
C ALA A 138 0.29 -7.49 -6.07
N ARG A 139 -1.02 -7.78 -6.01
CA ARG A 139 -2.09 -6.78 -6.03
C ARG A 139 -3.16 -7.13 -5.00
N ILE A 140 -3.52 -6.18 -4.14
CA ILE A 140 -4.59 -6.35 -3.17
C ILE A 140 -5.93 -6.50 -3.90
N VAL A 141 -6.69 -7.51 -3.48
CA VAL A 141 -8.10 -7.68 -3.87
C VAL A 141 -8.95 -6.97 -2.83
N GLY A 142 -9.77 -6.00 -3.27
CA GLY A 142 -10.63 -5.22 -2.39
C GLY A 142 -11.69 -6.06 -1.66
N GLY A 143 -12.39 -5.43 -0.71
CA GLY A 143 -13.51 -6.02 0.04
C GLY A 143 -13.19 -6.35 1.51
N ALA A 144 -11.93 -6.50 1.88
CA ALA A 144 -11.54 -6.85 3.25
C ALA A 144 -11.75 -5.68 4.23
N ASN A 145 -12.53 -5.91 5.28
CA ASN A 145 -12.65 -4.99 6.42
C ASN A 145 -11.76 -5.48 7.55
N VAL A 146 -10.63 -4.83 7.75
CA VAL A 146 -9.54 -5.31 8.60
C VAL A 146 -9.09 -4.27 9.62
N ALA A 147 -8.56 -4.74 10.74
CA ALA A 147 -7.93 -3.89 11.75
C ALA A 147 -6.58 -3.35 11.27
N ALA A 148 -6.08 -2.30 11.90
CA ALA A 148 -4.74 -1.78 11.63
C ALA A 148 -3.65 -2.73 12.12
N GLY A 149 -2.54 -2.78 11.41
CA GLY A 149 -1.35 -3.59 11.74
C GLY A 149 -0.71 -4.24 10.51
N THR A 150 0.30 -5.07 10.74
CA THR A 150 1.07 -5.73 9.69
C THR A 150 0.45 -7.08 9.32
N TYR A 151 0.23 -7.30 8.05
CA TYR A 151 -0.32 -8.52 7.45
C TYR A 151 0.73 -9.18 6.58
N THR A 152 0.88 -10.49 6.68
CA THR A 152 1.94 -11.23 5.96
C THR A 152 1.43 -12.52 5.32
N ASP A 153 2.09 -12.90 4.23
CA ASP A 153 2.03 -14.23 3.62
C ASP A 153 3.42 -14.64 3.16
N THR A 154 3.60 -15.91 2.88
CA THR A 154 4.84 -16.45 2.34
C THR A 154 4.56 -17.20 1.06
N LEU A 155 5.20 -16.79 -0.04
CA LEU A 155 5.22 -17.51 -1.30
C LEU A 155 6.45 -18.38 -1.38
N THR A 156 6.24 -19.62 -1.74
CA THR A 156 7.31 -20.56 -2.13
C THR A 156 7.28 -20.68 -3.64
N VAL A 157 8.37 -20.33 -4.31
CA VAL A 157 8.55 -20.42 -5.76
C VAL A 157 9.55 -21.53 -6.06
N GLN A 158 9.06 -22.64 -6.60
CA GLN A 158 9.89 -23.74 -7.06
C GLN A 158 10.27 -23.48 -8.51
N TRP A 159 11.56 -23.35 -8.76
CA TRP A 159 12.13 -23.12 -10.07
C TRP A 159 12.67 -24.41 -10.67
N ASP A 160 12.44 -24.62 -11.97
CA ASP A 160 13.10 -25.56 -12.87
C ASP A 160 13.49 -24.80 -14.15
N TRP A 161 14.77 -24.77 -14.48
CA TRP A 161 15.23 -24.04 -15.65
C TRP A 161 16.18 -24.87 -16.51
N ASN A 162 16.17 -24.56 -17.80
CA ASN A 162 17.17 -24.93 -18.79
C ASN A 162 17.21 -23.77 -19.81
N VAL A 163 18.27 -22.97 -19.79
CA VAL A 163 18.39 -21.78 -20.60
C VAL A 163 19.63 -21.84 -21.48
N CYS A 164 19.47 -21.49 -22.75
CA CYS A 164 20.54 -21.42 -23.71
C CYS A 164 21.26 -20.09 -23.66
N ARG A 165 22.57 -20.11 -23.57
CA ARG A 165 23.47 -18.96 -23.45
C ARG A 165 24.42 -18.81 -24.64
N GLY A 166 24.45 -19.77 -25.53
CA GLY A 166 25.25 -19.75 -26.75
C GLY A 166 24.69 -20.68 -27.81
N VAL A 167 24.59 -20.21 -29.05
CA VAL A 167 24.17 -21.00 -30.21
C VAL A 167 25.33 -21.23 -31.13
N GLY A 168 25.43 -22.49 -31.61
CA GLY A 168 26.36 -22.87 -32.64
C GLY A 168 25.80 -22.77 -34.06
N LEU A 169 26.54 -23.31 -35.00
CA LEU A 169 26.10 -23.43 -36.40
C LEU A 169 24.80 -24.25 -36.47
N GLY A 170 23.82 -23.74 -37.21
CA GLY A 170 22.50 -24.38 -37.34
C GLY A 170 21.52 -24.06 -36.21
N GLY A 171 21.83 -23.12 -35.28
CA GLY A 171 20.91 -22.68 -34.23
C GLY A 171 20.81 -23.65 -33.02
N ALA A 172 21.65 -24.68 -32.96
CA ALA A 172 21.69 -25.58 -31.80
C ALA A 172 22.31 -24.88 -30.58
N CYS A 173 21.75 -25.13 -29.39
CA CYS A 173 22.33 -24.65 -28.15
C CYS A 173 23.63 -25.38 -27.83
N ILE A 174 24.73 -24.64 -27.73
CA ILE A 174 26.06 -25.20 -27.43
C ILE A 174 26.50 -24.86 -25.99
N LEU A 175 25.84 -23.92 -25.33
CA LEU A 175 26.12 -23.57 -23.95
C LEU A 175 24.79 -23.40 -23.22
N SER A 176 24.43 -24.33 -22.37
CA SER A 176 23.21 -24.31 -21.56
C SER A 176 23.54 -24.24 -20.08
N ASP A 177 22.64 -23.58 -19.33
CA ASP A 177 22.60 -23.64 -17.87
C ASP A 177 21.27 -24.26 -17.46
N SER A 178 21.33 -25.30 -16.62
CA SER A 178 20.14 -25.99 -16.15
C SER A 178 20.22 -26.29 -14.66
N GLY A 179 19.08 -26.25 -14.00
CA GLY A 179 19.01 -26.51 -12.58
C GLY A 179 17.60 -26.41 -12.03
N ASN A 180 17.51 -26.54 -10.72
CA ASN A 180 16.31 -26.31 -9.96
C ASN A 180 16.66 -25.62 -8.63
N GLY A 181 15.67 -24.98 -8.00
CA GLY A 181 15.85 -24.33 -6.73
C GLY A 181 14.53 -23.83 -6.15
N VAL A 182 14.59 -23.36 -4.91
CA VAL A 182 13.41 -22.85 -4.20
C VAL A 182 13.72 -21.45 -3.69
N ALA A 183 12.89 -20.48 -4.07
CA ALA A 183 12.88 -19.14 -3.51
C ALA A 183 11.74 -19.02 -2.51
N VAL A 184 11.97 -18.25 -1.45
CA VAL A 184 10.94 -17.86 -0.47
C VAL A 184 10.76 -16.35 -0.56
N ILE A 185 9.53 -15.89 -0.79
CA ILE A 185 9.20 -14.48 -0.90
C ILE A 185 8.19 -14.13 0.18
N THR A 186 8.55 -13.22 1.08
CA THR A 186 7.62 -12.71 2.07
C THR A 186 6.82 -11.56 1.47
N VAL A 187 5.50 -11.66 1.51
CA VAL A 187 4.59 -10.59 1.06
C VAL A 187 4.03 -9.90 2.29
N THR A 188 4.12 -8.56 2.34
CA THR A 188 3.77 -7.79 3.54
C THR A 188 3.03 -6.51 3.17
N ILE A 189 2.03 -6.16 3.99
CA ILE A 189 1.41 -4.82 4.00
C ILE A 189 1.25 -4.32 5.42
N GLU A 190 1.48 -3.03 5.63
CA GLU A 190 1.12 -2.33 6.85
C GLU A 190 -0.20 -1.58 6.64
N VAL A 191 -1.22 -1.93 7.43
CA VAL A 191 -2.53 -1.26 7.40
C VAL A 191 -2.55 -0.22 8.50
N SER A 192 -2.69 1.06 8.11
CA SER A 192 -2.79 2.17 9.03
C SER A 192 -4.22 2.42 9.50
N ARG A 193 -4.35 3.01 10.69
CA ARG A 193 -5.63 3.54 11.18
C ARG A 193 -6.09 4.68 10.31
N ASN A 194 -7.40 4.78 10.12
CA ASN A 194 -8.01 5.92 9.44
C ASN A 194 -9.46 6.06 9.92
N CYS A 195 -10.05 7.23 9.74
CA CYS A 195 -11.42 7.51 10.12
C CYS A 195 -12.17 8.20 8.99
N ARG A 196 -13.48 8.04 8.98
CA ARG A 196 -14.42 8.77 8.14
C ARG A 196 -15.33 9.60 9.01
N ILE A 197 -15.61 10.80 8.56
CA ILE A 197 -16.43 11.79 9.28
C ILE A 197 -17.44 12.34 8.30
N ASP A 198 -18.66 12.50 8.78
CA ASP A 198 -19.71 13.29 8.15
C ASP A 198 -20.16 14.35 9.16
N ALA A 199 -19.85 15.62 8.87
CA ALA A 199 -20.12 16.75 9.71
C ALA A 199 -20.93 17.80 8.92
N PRO A 200 -22.24 17.74 8.97
CA PRO A 200 -23.09 18.67 8.25
C PRO A 200 -22.93 20.10 8.80
N PRO A 201 -23.14 21.12 7.96
CA PRO A 201 -23.10 22.52 8.40
C PRO A 201 -24.19 22.80 9.45
N LEU A 202 -23.88 23.71 10.38
CA LEU A 202 -24.82 24.15 11.39
C LEU A 202 -25.26 25.60 11.09
N SER A 203 -26.55 25.90 11.27
CA SER A 203 -27.10 27.26 11.15
C SER A 203 -27.95 27.59 12.37
N PHE A 204 -27.70 28.72 12.95
CA PHE A 204 -28.55 29.28 14.03
C PHE A 204 -29.81 29.98 13.50
N GLY A 205 -29.95 30.15 12.16
CA GLY A 205 -31.03 30.90 11.55
C GLY A 205 -30.82 32.40 11.70
N ALA A 206 -31.92 33.15 11.91
CA ALA A 206 -31.93 34.61 12.08
C ALA A 206 -32.76 35.02 13.30
N ALA A 207 -32.27 36.00 14.03
CA ALA A 207 -33.00 36.59 15.15
C ALA A 207 -32.67 38.09 15.25
N SER A 208 -33.59 38.86 15.83
CA SER A 208 -33.41 40.32 16.01
C SER A 208 -32.46 40.69 17.17
N LEU A 209 -32.36 39.82 18.18
CA LEU A 209 -31.50 40.02 19.34
C LEU A 209 -30.67 38.76 19.60
N ALA A 210 -29.48 38.89 20.16
CA ALA A 210 -28.60 37.75 20.50
C ALA A 210 -29.29 36.77 21.46
N SER A 211 -30.08 37.23 22.39
CA SER A 211 -30.83 36.41 23.35
C SER A 211 -32.03 35.66 22.76
N GLN A 212 -32.39 35.92 21.53
CA GLN A 212 -33.54 35.29 20.86
C GLN A 212 -33.16 34.10 19.95
N PHE A 213 -31.85 33.84 19.75
CA PHE A 213 -31.45 32.67 19.01
C PHE A 213 -31.79 31.39 19.79
N ALA A 214 -32.50 30.48 19.12
CA ALA A 214 -32.76 29.16 19.68
C ALA A 214 -31.50 28.31 19.75
N GLU A 215 -31.45 27.43 20.73
CA GLU A 215 -30.45 26.34 20.76
C GLU A 215 -30.69 25.42 19.59
N VAL A 216 -29.60 25.00 18.92
CA VAL A 216 -29.63 24.06 17.79
C VAL A 216 -28.96 22.76 18.21
N THR A 217 -29.61 21.64 17.99
CA THR A 217 -29.02 20.30 18.14
C THR A 217 -28.59 19.78 16.78
N GLN A 218 -27.36 19.28 16.69
CA GLN A 218 -26.81 18.70 15.46
C GLN A 218 -26.01 17.44 15.79
N THR A 219 -25.73 16.62 14.77
CA THR A 219 -25.00 15.35 14.92
C THR A 219 -23.84 15.30 13.93
N ILE A 220 -22.67 14.94 14.41
CA ILE A 220 -21.55 14.50 13.60
C ILE A 220 -21.58 12.97 13.58
N LEU A 221 -21.43 12.36 12.42
CA LEU A 221 -21.25 10.94 12.28
C LEU A 221 -19.77 10.65 12.05
N ALA A 222 -19.21 9.70 12.78
CA ALA A 222 -17.83 9.26 12.59
C ALA A 222 -17.73 7.74 12.70
N ASP A 223 -16.77 7.16 12.02
CA ASP A 223 -16.34 5.77 12.22
C ASP A 223 -14.86 5.64 11.86
N CYS A 224 -14.16 4.77 12.56
CA CYS A 224 -12.74 4.52 12.34
C CYS A 224 -12.49 3.08 11.94
N THR A 225 -11.25 2.79 11.54
CA THR A 225 -10.76 1.45 11.24
C THR A 225 -11.24 0.45 12.30
N LYS A 226 -11.65 -0.74 11.86
CA LYS A 226 -12.11 -1.86 12.68
C LYS A 226 -11.27 -2.02 13.95
N GLY A 227 -11.94 -2.03 15.12
CA GLY A 227 -11.32 -2.22 16.43
C GLY A 227 -10.52 -1.03 16.97
N THR A 228 -10.52 0.12 16.31
CA THR A 228 -9.83 1.32 16.78
C THR A 228 -10.68 2.08 17.79
N SER A 229 -10.19 2.25 19.02
CA SER A 229 -10.78 3.19 19.98
C SER A 229 -10.41 4.62 19.57
N PHE A 230 -11.37 5.54 19.60
CA PHE A 230 -11.15 6.92 19.19
C PHE A 230 -12.01 7.90 19.97
N ALA A 231 -11.63 9.18 19.92
CA ALA A 231 -12.39 10.27 20.49
C ALA A 231 -12.49 11.42 19.47
N VAL A 232 -13.61 12.14 19.52
CA VAL A 232 -13.89 13.29 18.67
C VAL A 232 -13.85 14.56 19.49
N SER A 233 -13.21 15.60 18.97
CA SER A 233 -13.18 16.93 19.54
C SER A 233 -13.39 18.00 18.48
N LEU A 234 -13.70 19.21 18.90
CA LEU A 234 -13.95 20.36 18.03
C LEU A 234 -12.95 21.47 18.35
N THR A 235 -12.41 22.11 17.31
CA THR A 235 -11.53 23.27 17.52
C THR A 235 -12.28 24.47 18.07
N SER A 236 -11.55 25.46 18.57
CA SER A 236 -12.10 26.74 19.06
C SER A 236 -12.62 27.64 17.94
N GLY A 237 -12.58 27.19 16.68
CA GLY A 237 -13.00 27.97 15.52
C GLY A 237 -11.86 28.77 14.88
N SER A 238 -12.11 29.27 13.67
CA SER A 238 -11.12 30.02 12.88
C SER A 238 -10.97 31.48 13.31
N ASN A 239 -11.95 32.01 14.04
CA ASN A 239 -12.00 33.43 14.39
C ASN A 239 -11.38 33.76 15.75
N ASN A 240 -10.84 32.81 16.44
CA ASN A 240 -10.07 32.89 17.68
C ASN A 240 -10.60 33.95 18.66
N SER A 241 -11.48 33.53 19.55
CA SER A 241 -11.98 34.41 20.64
C SER A 241 -11.39 33.98 21.98
N ALA A 242 -11.50 34.88 22.97
CA ALA A 242 -11.13 34.53 24.34
C ALA A 242 -12.03 33.40 24.86
N ARG A 243 -11.42 32.28 25.32
CA ARG A 243 -12.16 31.20 25.97
C ARG A 243 -13.05 31.78 27.10
N PRO A 244 -14.21 31.21 27.32
CA PRO A 244 -14.70 29.94 26.81
C PRO A 244 -15.44 30.01 25.46
N TRP A 245 -15.67 31.22 24.94
CA TRP A 245 -16.53 31.44 23.78
C TRP A 245 -15.81 31.28 22.44
N ARG A 246 -16.49 30.68 21.48
CA ARG A 246 -16.16 30.76 20.04
C ARG A 246 -16.75 32.05 19.46
N ALA A 247 -16.25 32.47 18.30
CA ALA A 247 -16.71 33.72 17.67
C ALA A 247 -17.01 33.47 16.18
N MET A 248 -18.22 33.79 15.77
CA MET A 248 -18.53 34.07 14.36
C MET A 248 -18.18 35.50 14.04
N LYS A 249 -17.70 35.80 12.84
CA LYS A 249 -17.43 37.17 12.35
C LYS A 249 -18.20 37.48 11.09
N ASN A 250 -18.60 38.75 10.96
CA ASN A 250 -19.11 39.29 9.70
C ASN A 250 -17.98 39.88 8.84
N ALA A 251 -18.31 40.39 7.65
CA ALA A 251 -17.35 41.03 6.73
C ALA A 251 -16.65 42.28 7.31
N GLN A 252 -17.23 42.92 8.29
CA GLN A 252 -16.69 44.12 8.97
C GLN A 252 -15.89 43.78 10.24
N GLY A 253 -15.71 42.46 10.52
CA GLY A 253 -14.95 41.97 11.69
C GLY A 253 -15.73 42.02 13.01
N GLN A 254 -17.01 42.35 12.99
CA GLN A 254 -17.87 42.32 14.17
C GLN A 254 -18.13 40.87 14.61
N ILE A 255 -18.31 40.68 15.91
CA ILE A 255 -18.29 39.35 16.54
C ILE A 255 -19.69 39.03 17.07
N LEU A 256 -20.12 37.77 16.85
CA LEU A 256 -21.23 37.11 17.51
C LEU A 256 -20.68 35.87 18.23
N ARG A 257 -20.72 35.89 19.58
CA ARG A 257 -20.19 34.80 20.41
C ARG A 257 -21.17 33.62 20.46
N TYR A 258 -20.62 32.41 20.41
CA TYR A 258 -21.39 31.18 20.52
C TYR A 258 -20.53 30.06 21.17
N ASN A 259 -21.16 28.94 21.49
CA ASN A 259 -20.40 27.76 21.86
C ASN A 259 -21.09 26.47 21.40
N LEU A 260 -20.30 25.37 21.43
CA LEU A 260 -20.73 24.02 21.13
C LEU A 260 -20.57 23.21 22.41
N TYR A 261 -21.63 22.52 22.81
CA TYR A 261 -21.69 21.73 24.01
C TYR A 261 -21.93 20.29 23.67
N ARG A 262 -21.47 19.35 24.51
CA ARG A 262 -21.88 17.96 24.42
C ARG A 262 -23.41 17.84 24.54
N SER A 263 -23.94 16.65 24.33
CA SER A 263 -25.38 16.38 24.43
C SER A 263 -25.99 16.77 25.77
N ASP A 264 -25.19 16.86 26.85
CA ASP A 264 -25.60 17.31 28.18
C ASP A 264 -25.98 18.83 28.22
N GLY A 265 -25.62 19.61 27.19
CA GLY A 265 -25.91 21.01 27.06
C GLY A 265 -25.11 21.94 27.99
N SER A 266 -24.15 21.41 28.76
CA SER A 266 -23.36 22.12 29.76
C SER A 266 -21.85 22.03 29.55
N THR A 267 -21.35 20.88 29.16
CA THR A 267 -19.92 20.64 28.93
C THR A 267 -19.53 21.18 27.56
N ILE A 268 -18.63 22.15 27.49
CA ILE A 268 -18.09 22.66 26.23
C ILE A 268 -17.35 21.52 25.52
N TRP A 269 -17.72 21.28 24.27
CA TRP A 269 -17.08 20.28 23.46
C TRP A 269 -15.94 20.94 22.66
N ASP A 270 -14.74 20.74 23.14
CA ASP A 270 -13.51 21.27 22.55
C ASP A 270 -12.34 20.26 22.66
N GLU A 271 -11.14 20.72 22.33
CA GLU A 271 -9.91 19.91 22.37
C GLU A 271 -9.54 19.46 23.79
N THR A 272 -9.96 20.20 24.82
CA THR A 272 -9.70 19.83 26.22
C THR A 272 -10.73 18.84 26.78
N ASN A 273 -11.86 18.72 26.11
CA ASN A 273 -12.98 17.84 26.48
C ASN A 273 -13.40 16.97 25.28
N PRO A 274 -12.53 16.06 24.78
CA PRO A 274 -12.89 15.17 23.69
C PRO A 274 -13.99 14.19 24.11
N LEU A 275 -14.87 13.82 23.18
CA LEU A 275 -15.92 12.84 23.41
C LEU A 275 -15.46 11.49 22.83
N ALA A 276 -15.24 10.52 23.72
CA ALA A 276 -14.87 9.15 23.31
C ALA A 276 -16.04 8.47 22.59
N ALA A 277 -15.72 7.69 21.57
CA ALA A 277 -16.71 6.83 20.93
C ALA A 277 -17.17 5.74 21.90
N ALA A 278 -18.49 5.50 21.92
CA ALA A 278 -19.10 4.51 22.83
C ALA A 278 -18.64 3.06 22.53
N ILE A 279 -18.27 2.80 21.29
CA ILE A 279 -17.75 1.50 20.81
C ILE A 279 -16.56 1.77 19.90
N PRO A 280 -15.62 0.81 19.76
CA PRO A 280 -14.54 0.92 18.77
C PRO A 280 -15.06 1.04 17.34
N GLY A 281 -14.24 1.58 16.47
CA GLY A 281 -14.53 1.70 15.05
C GLY A 281 -14.93 0.38 14.39
N SER A 282 -15.90 0.45 13.51
CA SER A 282 -16.41 -0.72 12.77
C SER A 282 -15.72 -0.91 11.43
N GLY A 283 -15.00 0.09 10.93
CA GLY A 283 -14.43 0.12 9.58
C GLY A 283 -15.49 0.29 8.49
N SER A 284 -16.65 0.85 8.82
CA SER A 284 -17.73 1.07 7.85
C SER A 284 -17.36 2.12 6.82
N LEU A 285 -17.79 1.92 5.56
CA LEU A 285 -17.63 2.92 4.50
C LEU A 285 -18.53 4.14 4.71
N SER A 286 -19.64 3.96 5.43
CA SER A 286 -20.54 5.03 5.84
C SER A 286 -20.39 5.23 7.35
N PRO A 287 -19.91 6.37 7.83
CA PRO A 287 -19.79 6.64 9.25
C PRO A 287 -21.18 6.62 9.90
N ALA A 288 -21.33 5.90 11.02
CA ALA A 288 -22.62 5.67 11.64
C ALA A 288 -22.66 5.95 13.15
N LEU A 289 -21.51 6.14 13.81
CA LEU A 289 -21.46 6.45 15.22
C LEU A 289 -21.82 7.93 15.45
N PRO A 290 -22.94 8.23 16.12
CA PRO A 290 -23.41 9.60 16.30
C PRO A 290 -22.70 10.29 17.47
N PHE A 291 -22.27 11.51 17.23
CA PHE A 291 -21.77 12.45 18.22
C PHE A 291 -22.72 13.66 18.24
N VAL A 292 -23.73 13.58 19.10
CA VAL A 292 -24.76 14.62 19.22
C VAL A 292 -24.20 15.79 20.02
N TYR A 293 -24.42 17.02 19.55
CA TYR A 293 -24.00 18.23 20.22
C TYR A 293 -25.08 19.32 20.14
N ARG A 294 -24.97 20.27 21.05
CA ARG A 294 -25.84 21.45 21.13
C ARG A 294 -25.03 22.71 20.87
N ALA A 295 -25.59 23.59 20.07
CA ALA A 295 -24.98 24.85 19.72
C ALA A 295 -25.82 25.98 20.25
N ARG A 296 -25.20 26.97 20.92
CA ARG A 296 -25.88 28.07 21.56
C ARG A 296 -25.13 29.38 21.33
N ILE A 297 -25.86 30.41 20.93
CA ILE A 297 -25.37 31.78 20.95
C ILE A 297 -25.30 32.23 22.41
N ASP A 298 -24.28 33.05 22.77
CA ASP A 298 -24.17 33.67 24.08
C ASP A 298 -25.34 34.64 24.27
N PRO A 299 -26.33 34.36 25.13
CA PRO A 299 -27.52 35.19 25.26
C PRO A 299 -27.25 36.53 26.00
N ASP A 300 -26.14 36.56 26.76
CA ASP A 300 -25.78 37.70 27.62
C ASP A 300 -24.88 38.73 26.93
N GLN A 301 -24.51 38.46 25.66
CA GLN A 301 -23.70 39.41 24.89
C GLN A 301 -24.54 40.59 24.36
N PRO A 302 -23.95 41.78 24.20
CA PRO A 302 -24.58 42.83 23.43
C PRO A 302 -24.92 42.34 22.02
N THR A 303 -26.12 42.66 21.52
CA THR A 303 -26.54 42.33 20.17
C THR A 303 -25.66 43.07 19.16
N PRO A 304 -24.88 42.37 18.34
CA PRO A 304 -24.04 43.00 17.32
C PRO A 304 -24.90 43.52 16.16
N PRO A 305 -24.35 44.38 15.28
CA PRO A 305 -25.06 44.90 14.11
C PRO A 305 -25.61 43.77 13.22
N ALA A 306 -26.71 44.07 12.52
CA ALA A 306 -27.30 43.11 11.59
C ALA A 306 -26.31 42.71 10.49
N GLY A 307 -26.29 41.42 10.14
CA GLY A 307 -25.40 40.88 9.11
C GLY A 307 -25.30 39.38 9.17
N SER A 308 -24.58 38.78 8.20
CA SER A 308 -24.23 37.36 8.20
C SER A 308 -22.94 37.15 8.99
N TYR A 309 -22.98 36.24 9.96
CA TYR A 309 -21.86 35.87 10.81
C TYR A 309 -21.49 34.39 10.54
N SER A 310 -20.21 34.10 10.40
CA SER A 310 -19.73 32.75 10.15
C SER A 310 -18.47 32.44 10.91
N ASP A 311 -18.25 31.14 11.16
CA ASP A 311 -17.03 30.56 11.69
C ASP A 311 -16.78 29.20 11.06
N ILE A 312 -15.53 28.74 11.10
CA ILE A 312 -15.13 27.39 10.67
C ILE A 312 -14.58 26.64 11.87
N VAL A 313 -15.25 25.57 12.24
CA VAL A 313 -14.83 24.67 13.31
C VAL A 313 -14.38 23.35 12.68
N SER A 314 -13.16 22.94 12.97
CA SER A 314 -12.65 21.64 12.52
C SER A 314 -13.01 20.54 13.51
N VAL A 315 -13.37 19.38 12.97
CA VAL A 315 -13.56 18.14 13.73
C VAL A 315 -12.23 17.42 13.80
N LEU A 316 -11.77 17.11 15.00
CA LEU A 316 -10.52 16.38 15.25
C LEU A 316 -10.84 14.99 15.77
N ILE A 317 -10.10 13.99 15.27
CA ILE A 317 -10.16 12.63 15.79
C ILE A 317 -8.80 12.24 16.37
N ASN A 318 -8.84 11.73 17.61
CA ASN A 318 -7.69 11.20 18.34
C ASN A 318 -7.86 9.69 18.54
N PHE A 319 -6.81 8.88 18.24
CA PHE A 319 -6.79 7.40 18.40
C PHE A 319 -5.40 6.88 18.74
#